data_8f010b3b8a16f4ac9302a85a2f06a42c
#
_entry.id   8f010b3b8a16f4ac9302a85a2f06a42c
#
_cell.length_a   1.000
_cell.length_b   1.000
_cell.length_c   1.000
_cell.angle_alpha   90.00
_cell.angle_beta   90.00
_cell.angle_gamma   90.00
#
_symmetry.space_group_name_H-M   'P 1'
#
loop_
_entity.id
_entity.type
_entity.pdbx_description
1 polymer ?
#
loop_
_entity_poly.entity_id
_entity_poly.type
_entity_poly.pdbx_seq_one_letter_code
_entity_poly.pdbx_strand_id
1 'polypeptide(L)'
;MTDLPTKSHIRACFALSLIALTMLGAIGCGARTASSVTPPEYVALGDSFTAGVGIKPQATRFVPDGCRQSLLNYPHLVARELAFLVFADASCGAARIADLNGSQPTNDGTNAPQFDRLSDETLYVSLSIGGNDAGYGDVVDSCLRNTDPNATPCADKFVSSAGNQLVANAAALEPELARAIDRIRMRSPRAKIAVVGYPRMLPPGGRGCGRNVGVSRADATVINGWLVAINSALRSAAANQGATFVDLYEQSEGHDACKPRGERWIEPGSGTDGADSFHPNEAGQEAAARAVAGALEALSGPSGELGSSPATGATR
;
A
#
# COMPACT_ATOMS: atom_id res chain seq x y z
N MET A 1 3.96 -53.13 -53.93
CA MET A 1 4.61 -52.97 -55.25
C MET A 1 5.68 -51.94 -54.98
N THR A 2 6.88 -52.49 -54.69
CA THR A 2 8.08 -52.55 -55.55
C THR A 2 8.74 -51.15 -55.65
N ASP A 3 9.96 -50.89 -55.38
CA ASP A 3 11.16 -51.65 -55.05
C ASP A 3 12.30 -50.66 -54.77
N LEU A 4 13.19 -51.02 -53.89
CA LEU A 4 14.58 -50.57 -53.81
C LEU A 4 15.33 -51.18 -55.05
N PRO A 5 16.50 -50.71 -55.51
CA PRO A 5 17.75 -50.91 -54.79
C PRO A 5 18.93 -49.90 -55.08
N THR A 6 19.83 -49.76 -54.13
CA THR A 6 21.25 -50.21 -54.05
C THR A 6 22.31 -49.60 -54.95
N LYS A 7 23.46 -49.38 -54.30
CA LYS A 7 24.89 -49.62 -54.51
C LYS A 7 25.75 -48.35 -54.55
N SER A 8 26.53 -48.13 -53.51
CA SER A 8 27.92 -48.63 -53.32
C SER A 8 28.93 -48.17 -54.38
N HIS A 9 29.89 -47.37 -53.96
CA HIS A 9 31.32 -47.59 -54.31
C HIS A 9 32.26 -46.89 -53.34
N ILE A 10 33.03 -47.75 -52.70
CA ILE A 10 34.27 -47.48 -51.95
C ILE A 10 35.35 -47.05 -52.91
N ARG A 11 36.19 -46.08 -52.55
CA ARG A 11 37.63 -46.13 -52.81
C ARG A 11 38.39 -45.29 -51.81
N ALA A 12 39.29 -45.97 -51.13
CA ALA A 12 40.34 -45.47 -50.26
C ALA A 12 41.48 -44.89 -51.10
N CYS A 13 42.26 -44.01 -50.54
CA CYS A 13 43.72 -44.07 -50.49
C CYS A 13 44.37 -42.88 -49.74
N PHE A 14 45.11 -43.24 -48.70
CA PHE A 14 46.45 -42.85 -48.24
C PHE A 14 46.78 -41.38 -47.96
N ALA A 15 46.91 -41.06 -46.72
CA ALA A 15 48.13 -40.85 -45.92
C ALA A 15 48.97 -39.60 -46.26
N LEU A 16 49.14 -38.70 -45.29
CA LEU A 16 50.41 -38.37 -44.63
C LEU A 16 50.26 -37.19 -43.65
N SER A 17 50.66 -37.50 -42.43
CA SER A 17 51.45 -36.72 -41.48
C SER A 17 50.98 -35.42 -40.87
N LEU A 18 50.81 -35.51 -39.55
CA LEU A 18 51.30 -34.63 -38.48
C LEU A 18 51.16 -33.10 -38.64
N ILE A 19 50.29 -32.51 -37.87
CA ILE A 19 50.70 -31.53 -36.85
C ILE A 19 49.57 -31.49 -35.81
N ALA A 20 49.90 -31.86 -34.57
CA ALA A 20 49.04 -31.72 -33.43
C ALA A 20 48.94 -30.23 -33.08
N LEU A 21 47.72 -29.68 -33.11
CA LEU A 21 47.40 -28.43 -32.46
C LEU A 21 46.16 -28.66 -31.62
N THR A 22 46.39 -28.83 -30.31
CA THR A 22 45.38 -28.95 -29.28
C THR A 22 44.64 -27.62 -29.16
N MET A 23 43.50 -27.49 -29.84
CA MET A 23 42.51 -26.47 -29.51
C MET A 23 41.60 -27.05 -28.43
N LEU A 24 41.90 -26.68 -27.17
CA LEU A 24 40.88 -26.80 -26.09
C LEU A 24 39.72 -25.89 -26.47
N GLY A 25 38.68 -26.47 -27.04
CA GLY A 25 37.40 -25.80 -27.15
C GLY A 25 36.81 -25.58 -25.75
N ALA A 26 36.94 -24.38 -25.22
CA ALA A 26 36.17 -23.94 -24.08
C ALA A 26 34.71 -23.94 -24.50
N ILE A 27 33.98 -24.99 -24.09
CA ILE A 27 32.53 -24.99 -24.07
C ILE A 27 32.13 -23.95 -23.03
N GLY A 28 31.96 -22.70 -23.47
CA GLY A 28 31.36 -21.67 -22.66
C GLY A 28 29.92 -22.07 -22.37
N CYS A 29 29.67 -22.67 -21.20
CA CYS A 29 28.35 -22.65 -20.59
C CYS A 29 27.97 -21.19 -20.44
N GLY A 30 27.20 -20.65 -21.37
CA GLY A 30 26.54 -19.39 -21.22
C GLY A 30 25.56 -19.52 -20.05
N ALA A 31 26.01 -19.17 -18.85
CA ALA A 31 25.12 -18.91 -17.75
C ALA A 31 24.16 -17.83 -18.26
N ARG A 32 22.93 -18.21 -18.54
CA ARG A 32 21.83 -17.25 -18.65
C ARG A 32 21.83 -16.52 -17.32
N THR A 33 22.32 -15.31 -17.30
CA THR A 33 22.09 -14.39 -16.20
C THR A 33 20.57 -14.23 -16.12
N ALA A 34 19.94 -14.90 -15.18
CA ALA A 34 18.59 -14.56 -14.77
C ALA A 34 18.64 -13.06 -14.46
N SER A 35 17.84 -12.27 -15.17
CA SER A 35 17.72 -10.86 -14.89
C SER A 35 17.20 -10.79 -13.45
N SER A 36 18.08 -10.52 -12.49
CA SER A 36 17.69 -10.36 -11.10
C SER A 36 16.83 -9.10 -11.04
N VAL A 37 15.53 -9.29 -10.90
CA VAL A 37 14.63 -8.18 -10.56
C VAL A 37 15.11 -7.66 -9.22
N THR A 38 15.59 -6.43 -9.18
CA THR A 38 16.00 -5.79 -7.92
C THR A 38 14.78 -5.73 -6.99
N PRO A 39 14.86 -6.29 -5.78
CA PRO A 39 13.76 -6.24 -4.84
C PRO A 39 13.40 -4.80 -4.47
N PRO A 40 12.12 -4.49 -4.16
CA PRO A 40 11.74 -3.14 -3.80
C PRO A 40 12.34 -2.74 -2.45
N GLU A 41 12.93 -1.57 -2.44
CA GLU A 41 13.48 -0.92 -1.25
C GLU A 41 12.37 -0.39 -0.34
N TYR A 42 11.31 0.17 -0.94
CA TYR A 42 10.10 0.62 -0.26
C TYR A 42 8.88 -0.15 -0.76
N VAL A 43 8.06 -0.64 0.18
CA VAL A 43 6.78 -1.31 -0.09
C VAL A 43 5.66 -0.60 0.66
N ALA A 44 4.61 -0.21 -0.07
CA ALA A 44 3.39 0.31 0.51
C ALA A 44 2.29 -0.76 0.48
N LEU A 45 1.63 -0.94 1.62
CA LEU A 45 0.54 -1.88 1.85
C LEU A 45 -0.68 -1.10 2.33
N GLY A 46 -1.87 -1.48 1.90
CA GLY A 46 -3.04 -0.80 2.41
C GLY A 46 -4.32 -0.97 1.60
N ASP A 47 -5.32 -0.21 2.00
CA ASP A 47 -6.65 -0.18 1.41
C ASP A 47 -6.85 1.03 0.47
N SER A 48 -8.10 1.45 0.28
CA SER A 48 -8.49 2.54 -0.61
C SER A 48 -7.89 3.90 -0.23
N PHE A 49 -7.63 4.14 1.07
CA PHE A 49 -7.00 5.38 1.53
C PHE A 49 -5.53 5.46 1.10
N THR A 50 -4.84 4.32 1.07
CA THR A 50 -3.49 4.20 0.52
C THR A 50 -3.51 4.22 -0.99
N ALA A 51 -4.44 3.48 -1.62
CA ALA A 51 -4.53 3.39 -3.08
C ALA A 51 -4.89 4.72 -3.77
N GLY A 52 -5.53 5.66 -3.07
CA GLY A 52 -5.96 6.94 -3.65
C GLY A 52 -7.08 6.77 -4.68
N VAL A 53 -8.09 5.96 -4.33
CA VAL A 53 -9.18 5.59 -5.23
C VAL A 53 -9.92 6.80 -5.79
N GLY A 54 -10.16 6.79 -7.10
CA GLY A 54 -10.82 7.87 -7.83
C GLY A 54 -9.85 8.88 -8.42
N ILE A 55 -8.67 9.11 -7.84
CA ILE A 55 -7.68 10.08 -8.33
C ILE A 55 -7.02 9.56 -9.61
N LYS A 56 -6.94 10.39 -10.64
CA LYS A 56 -6.32 10.06 -11.93
C LYS A 56 -4.92 10.66 -12.04
N PRO A 57 -4.00 10.03 -12.80
CA PRO A 57 -4.17 8.77 -13.54
C PRO A 57 -4.09 7.54 -12.63
N GLN A 58 -4.78 6.47 -13.03
CA GLN A 58 -4.70 5.17 -12.34
C GLN A 58 -3.48 4.39 -12.79
N ALA A 59 -2.94 3.58 -11.87
CA ALA A 59 -1.93 2.58 -12.17
C ALA A 59 -2.56 1.45 -13.02
N THR A 60 -1.82 1.00 -14.03
CA THR A 60 -2.23 -0.08 -14.94
C THR A 60 -1.23 -1.25 -14.93
N ARG A 61 -0.31 -1.26 -13.96
CA ARG A 61 0.76 -2.25 -13.84
C ARG A 61 0.86 -2.72 -12.39
N PHE A 62 1.15 -4.00 -12.20
CA PHE A 62 1.39 -4.67 -10.91
C PHE A 62 0.16 -4.95 -10.04
N VAL A 63 -0.91 -4.19 -10.16
CA VAL A 63 -2.20 -4.43 -9.51
C VAL A 63 -3.31 -4.43 -10.57
N PRO A 64 -4.41 -5.18 -10.37
CA PRO A 64 -5.54 -5.17 -11.30
C PRO A 64 -6.25 -3.81 -11.27
N ASP A 65 -6.92 -3.46 -12.37
CA ASP A 65 -7.67 -2.19 -12.50
C ASP A 65 -8.73 -2.04 -11.40
N GLY A 66 -9.30 -3.17 -10.94
CA GLY A 66 -10.24 -3.21 -9.84
C GLY A 66 -9.70 -2.74 -8.49
N CYS A 67 -8.38 -2.64 -8.31
CA CYS A 67 -7.77 -1.99 -7.15
C CYS A 67 -7.91 -0.47 -7.18
N ARG A 68 -8.12 0.13 -8.35
CA ARG A 68 -8.32 1.57 -8.53
C ARG A 68 -7.20 2.42 -7.95
N GLN A 69 -5.97 1.89 -7.97
CA GLN A 69 -4.77 2.53 -7.44
C GLN A 69 -4.38 3.74 -8.29
N SER A 70 -4.06 4.86 -7.65
CA SER A 70 -3.63 6.10 -8.31
C SER A 70 -2.11 6.19 -8.40
N LEU A 71 -1.59 6.79 -9.48
CA LEU A 71 -0.18 7.20 -9.57
C LEU A 71 0.13 8.49 -8.78
N LEU A 72 -0.90 9.13 -8.20
CA LEU A 72 -0.80 10.33 -7.37
C LEU A 72 -1.14 10.03 -5.89
N ASN A 73 -1.20 8.76 -5.49
CA ASN A 73 -1.39 8.40 -4.10
C ASN A 73 -0.11 8.65 -3.27
N TYR A 74 -0.25 8.67 -1.94
CA TYR A 74 0.89 9.00 -1.08
C TYR A 74 2.10 8.07 -1.25
N PRO A 75 1.97 6.75 -1.54
CA PRO A 75 3.14 5.90 -1.75
C PRO A 75 4.00 6.34 -2.93
N HIS A 76 3.37 6.71 -4.05
CA HIS A 76 4.08 7.22 -5.22
C HIS A 76 4.74 8.57 -4.94
N LEU A 77 4.09 9.42 -4.15
CA LEU A 77 4.65 10.71 -3.71
C LEU A 77 5.87 10.51 -2.81
N VAL A 78 5.76 9.63 -1.79
CA VAL A 78 6.87 9.26 -0.90
C VAL A 78 8.04 8.68 -1.69
N ALA A 79 7.78 7.76 -2.61
CA ALA A 79 8.83 7.15 -3.41
C ALA A 79 9.61 8.18 -4.24
N ARG A 80 8.92 9.21 -4.75
CA ARG A 80 9.56 10.31 -5.49
C ARG A 80 10.32 11.26 -4.55
N GLU A 81 9.73 11.62 -3.41
CA GLU A 81 10.32 12.54 -2.44
C GLU A 81 11.62 11.99 -1.84
N LEU A 82 11.61 10.70 -1.47
CA LEU A 82 12.78 10.03 -0.89
C LEU A 82 13.68 9.35 -1.94
N ALA A 83 13.38 9.55 -3.23
CA ALA A 83 14.16 9.04 -4.36
C ALA A 83 14.43 7.51 -4.31
N PHE A 84 13.46 6.72 -3.84
CA PHE A 84 13.58 5.26 -3.90
C PHE A 84 13.67 4.78 -5.33
N LEU A 85 14.76 4.07 -5.66
CA LEU A 85 15.01 3.59 -7.02
C LEU A 85 14.07 2.44 -7.40
N VAL A 86 13.72 1.61 -6.44
CA VAL A 86 12.78 0.50 -6.62
C VAL A 86 11.75 0.55 -5.51
N PHE A 87 10.49 0.74 -5.87
CA PHE A 87 9.40 0.70 -4.92
C PHE A 87 8.24 -0.14 -5.45
N ALA A 88 7.42 -0.68 -4.55
CA ALA A 88 6.21 -1.40 -4.89
C ALA A 88 5.04 -0.88 -4.07
N ASP A 89 3.97 -0.51 -4.77
CA ASP A 89 2.70 -0.21 -4.16
C ASP A 89 1.76 -1.40 -4.36
N ALA A 90 1.45 -2.11 -3.27
CA ALA A 90 0.56 -3.27 -3.26
C ALA A 90 -0.85 -2.91 -2.78
N SER A 91 -1.12 -1.64 -2.48
CA SER A 91 -2.41 -1.19 -1.97
C SER A 91 -3.54 -1.42 -2.97
N CYS A 92 -4.73 -1.70 -2.46
CA CYS A 92 -5.88 -2.02 -3.28
C CYS A 92 -7.17 -1.50 -2.64
N GLY A 93 -8.05 -0.92 -3.45
CA GLY A 93 -9.36 -0.48 -2.99
C GLY A 93 -10.13 -1.60 -2.28
N ALA A 94 -10.81 -1.29 -1.20
CA ALA A 94 -11.59 -2.22 -0.37
C ALA A 94 -10.80 -3.36 0.31
N ALA A 95 -9.45 -3.32 0.30
CA ALA A 95 -8.64 -4.34 0.96
C ALA A 95 -8.91 -4.41 2.47
N ARG A 96 -8.88 -5.62 3.01
CA ARG A 96 -8.98 -5.97 4.43
C ARG A 96 -7.66 -6.54 4.94
N ILE A 97 -7.51 -6.69 6.23
CA ILE A 97 -6.32 -7.28 6.85
C ILE A 97 -6.03 -8.69 6.28
N ALA A 98 -7.08 -9.46 5.97
CA ALA A 98 -6.94 -10.78 5.36
C ALA A 98 -6.26 -10.74 3.99
N ASP A 99 -6.47 -9.68 3.20
CA ASP A 99 -5.93 -9.52 1.85
C ASP A 99 -4.42 -9.18 1.85
N LEU A 100 -3.86 -8.87 2.99
CA LEU A 100 -2.41 -8.77 3.13
C LEU A 100 -1.73 -10.11 2.85
N ASN A 101 -2.33 -11.23 3.26
CA ASN A 101 -1.77 -12.58 3.12
C ASN A 101 -2.57 -13.48 2.17
N GLY A 102 -3.75 -13.09 1.74
CA GLY A 102 -4.62 -13.77 0.81
C GLY A 102 -4.85 -12.95 -0.45
N SER A 103 -5.27 -13.63 -1.53
CA SER A 103 -5.66 -12.94 -2.76
C SER A 103 -6.99 -12.23 -2.56
N GLN A 104 -7.09 -11.01 -3.08
CA GLN A 104 -8.29 -10.17 -3.01
C GLN A 104 -9.02 -10.21 -4.36
N PRO A 105 -10.23 -10.80 -4.45
CA PRO A 105 -11.09 -10.61 -5.60
C PRO A 105 -11.53 -9.14 -5.72
N THR A 106 -11.47 -8.60 -6.92
CA THR A 106 -11.97 -7.25 -7.23
C THR A 106 -12.99 -7.32 -8.35
N ASN A 107 -13.67 -6.21 -8.64
CA ASN A 107 -14.61 -6.15 -9.77
C ASN A 107 -13.93 -6.37 -11.13
N ASP A 108 -12.61 -6.17 -11.18
CA ASP A 108 -11.84 -6.25 -12.41
C ASP A 108 -10.46 -6.89 -12.12
N GLY A 109 -10.47 -8.22 -12.01
CA GLY A 109 -9.32 -9.05 -11.72
C GLY A 109 -9.15 -9.40 -10.24
N THR A 110 -8.08 -10.13 -9.96
CA THR A 110 -7.72 -10.58 -8.61
C THR A 110 -6.37 -9.99 -8.24
N ASN A 111 -6.31 -9.26 -7.12
CA ASN A 111 -5.04 -8.80 -6.58
C ASN A 111 -4.34 -9.94 -5.83
N ALA A 112 -3.04 -10.10 -6.06
CA ALA A 112 -2.23 -11.04 -5.30
C ALA A 112 -2.12 -10.59 -3.83
N PRO A 113 -1.76 -11.49 -2.90
CA PRO A 113 -1.50 -11.11 -1.52
C PRO A 113 -0.53 -9.94 -1.47
N GLN A 114 -0.87 -8.88 -0.73
CA GLN A 114 -0.03 -7.68 -0.69
C GLN A 114 1.38 -7.99 -0.14
N PHE A 115 1.48 -8.94 0.78
CA PHE A 115 2.76 -9.40 1.34
C PHE A 115 3.70 -10.07 0.33
N ASP A 116 3.23 -10.46 -0.85
CA ASP A 116 4.09 -11.02 -1.90
C ASP A 116 5.05 -9.98 -2.51
N ARG A 117 4.85 -8.69 -2.19
CA ARG A 117 5.77 -7.61 -2.56
C ARG A 117 6.92 -7.42 -1.58
N LEU A 118 6.83 -8.02 -0.39
CA LEU A 118 7.87 -7.97 0.62
C LEU A 118 9.00 -8.96 0.31
N SER A 119 10.22 -8.60 0.70
CA SER A 119 11.41 -9.44 0.64
C SER A 119 12.35 -9.13 1.80
N ASP A 120 13.38 -9.93 2.00
CA ASP A 120 14.46 -9.67 2.96
C ASP A 120 15.32 -8.44 2.61
N GLU A 121 15.22 -7.96 1.36
CA GLU A 121 15.86 -6.74 0.88
C GLU A 121 15.03 -5.47 1.14
N THR A 122 13.75 -5.59 1.46
CA THR A 122 12.86 -4.45 1.74
C THR A 122 13.34 -3.70 2.98
N LEU A 123 13.56 -2.39 2.85
CA LEU A 123 14.09 -1.53 3.91
C LEU A 123 13.02 -0.65 4.58
N TYR A 124 11.97 -0.31 3.86
CA TYR A 124 10.90 0.55 4.34
C TYR A 124 9.54 -0.03 3.97
N VAL A 125 8.60 0.05 4.92
CA VAL A 125 7.22 -0.37 4.70
C VAL A 125 6.28 0.68 5.28
N SER A 126 5.28 1.10 4.50
CA SER A 126 4.11 1.80 5.04
C SER A 126 2.89 0.89 5.00
N LEU A 127 2.06 0.94 6.05
CA LEU A 127 0.84 0.13 6.20
C LEU A 127 -0.30 0.99 6.69
N SER A 128 -1.40 1.08 5.91
CA SER A 128 -2.68 1.65 6.35
C SER A 128 -3.81 0.69 5.97
N ILE A 129 -4.38 0.01 6.95
CA ILE A 129 -5.36 -1.06 6.74
C ILE A 129 -6.29 -1.20 7.96
N GLY A 130 -7.47 -1.79 7.78
CA GLY A 130 -8.39 -2.13 8.87
C GLY A 130 -9.69 -1.32 8.87
N GLY A 131 -9.77 -0.23 8.09
CA GLY A 131 -11.01 0.55 7.95
C GLY A 131 -12.17 -0.30 7.42
N ASN A 132 -11.91 -1.16 6.43
CA ASN A 132 -12.92 -2.06 5.87
C ASN A 132 -13.30 -3.18 6.85
N ASP A 133 -12.37 -3.66 7.66
CA ASP A 133 -12.64 -4.65 8.72
C ASP A 133 -13.48 -4.03 9.84
N ALA A 134 -13.27 -2.74 10.15
CA ALA A 134 -14.04 -1.99 11.14
C ALA A 134 -15.44 -1.57 10.66
N GLY A 135 -15.82 -1.85 9.40
CA GLY A 135 -17.15 -1.56 8.86
C GLY A 135 -17.26 -0.23 8.11
N TYR A 136 -16.19 0.20 7.41
CA TYR A 136 -16.21 1.45 6.64
C TYR A 136 -17.41 1.55 5.67
N GLY A 137 -17.70 0.47 4.93
CA GLY A 137 -18.85 0.43 4.01
C GLY A 137 -20.17 0.70 4.72
N ASP A 138 -20.41 0.05 5.85
CA ASP A 138 -21.63 0.23 6.63
C ASP A 138 -21.79 1.66 7.16
N VAL A 139 -20.68 2.29 7.58
CA VAL A 139 -20.66 3.69 8.03
C VAL A 139 -21.00 4.63 6.87
N VAL A 140 -20.37 4.44 5.71
CA VAL A 140 -20.63 5.27 4.54
C VAL A 140 -22.07 5.14 4.08
N ASP A 141 -22.57 3.92 3.93
CA ASP A 141 -23.90 3.67 3.38
C ASP A 141 -25.03 4.04 4.37
N SER A 142 -24.82 3.83 5.68
CA SER A 142 -25.84 4.10 6.67
C SER A 142 -25.82 5.52 7.22
N CYS A 143 -24.64 6.15 7.29
CA CYS A 143 -24.45 7.42 8.00
C CYS A 143 -24.14 8.59 7.08
N LEU A 144 -23.32 8.38 6.05
CA LEU A 144 -22.76 9.45 5.26
C LEU A 144 -23.46 9.65 3.89
N ARG A 145 -24.09 8.62 3.36
CA ARG A 145 -24.90 8.72 2.12
C ARG A 145 -26.38 8.84 2.35
N ASN A 146 -26.84 8.73 3.58
CA ASN A 146 -28.23 8.83 3.92
C ASN A 146 -28.63 10.31 4.04
N THR A 147 -29.11 10.88 2.94
CA THR A 147 -29.56 12.28 2.89
C THR A 147 -31.06 12.44 3.17
N ASP A 148 -31.79 11.35 3.49
CA ASP A 148 -33.21 11.41 3.85
C ASP A 148 -33.35 12.01 5.26
N PRO A 149 -33.99 13.18 5.42
CA PRO A 149 -34.17 13.81 6.73
C PRO A 149 -35.07 12.99 7.70
N ASN A 150 -35.82 12.02 7.16
CA ASN A 150 -36.69 11.14 7.94
C ASN A 150 -36.04 9.77 8.22
N ALA A 151 -34.82 9.53 7.73
CA ALA A 151 -34.14 8.27 7.99
C ALA A 151 -33.77 8.14 9.46
N THR A 152 -33.79 6.93 9.95
CA THR A 152 -33.26 6.62 11.27
C THR A 152 -31.79 7.05 11.36
N PRO A 153 -31.38 7.87 12.33
CA PRO A 153 -29.99 8.22 12.53
C PRO A 153 -29.12 6.97 12.61
N CYS A 154 -27.95 7.00 12.01
CA CYS A 154 -27.04 5.85 12.06
C CYS A 154 -26.59 5.54 13.49
N ALA A 155 -26.57 6.54 14.37
CA ALA A 155 -26.33 6.35 15.79
C ALA A 155 -27.26 5.30 16.40
N ASP A 156 -28.56 5.31 16.02
CA ASP A 156 -29.55 4.33 16.52
C ASP A 156 -29.28 2.91 16.02
N LYS A 157 -28.65 2.76 14.85
CA LYS A 157 -28.27 1.46 14.28
C LYS A 157 -27.08 0.84 15.02
N PHE A 158 -26.10 1.63 15.41
CA PHE A 158 -24.82 1.15 15.92
C PHE A 158 -24.63 1.35 17.42
N VAL A 159 -25.49 2.11 18.08
CA VAL A 159 -25.42 2.40 19.52
C VAL A 159 -26.63 1.79 20.24
N SER A 160 -26.36 0.99 21.25
CA SER A 160 -27.36 0.34 22.10
C SER A 160 -27.00 0.47 23.57
N SER A 161 -27.79 -0.11 24.46
CA SER A 161 -27.45 -0.24 25.89
C SER A 161 -26.15 -1.04 26.12
N ALA A 162 -25.75 -1.88 25.17
CA ALA A 162 -24.48 -2.63 25.19
C ALA A 162 -23.27 -1.82 24.75
N GLY A 163 -23.48 -0.58 24.26
CA GLY A 163 -22.39 0.31 23.78
C GLY A 163 -22.46 0.59 22.29
N ASN A 164 -21.35 1.13 21.77
CA ASN A 164 -21.18 1.45 20.37
C ASN A 164 -20.48 0.29 19.65
N GLN A 165 -21.20 -0.40 18.76
CA GLN A 165 -20.72 -1.57 18.02
C GLN A 165 -19.55 -1.22 17.09
N LEU A 166 -19.57 -0.04 16.45
CA LEU A 166 -18.47 0.37 15.57
C LEU A 166 -17.16 0.56 16.34
N VAL A 167 -17.24 1.16 17.54
CA VAL A 167 -16.08 1.34 18.42
C VAL A 167 -15.56 -0.02 18.89
N ALA A 168 -16.45 -0.95 19.24
CA ALA A 168 -16.08 -2.29 19.67
C ALA A 168 -15.39 -3.08 18.53
N ASN A 169 -15.93 -3.02 17.31
CA ASN A 169 -15.33 -3.64 16.13
C ASN A 169 -13.93 -3.07 15.84
N ALA A 170 -13.79 -1.75 15.90
CA ALA A 170 -12.51 -1.09 15.69
C ALA A 170 -11.46 -1.50 16.75
N ALA A 171 -11.84 -1.55 18.01
CA ALA A 171 -10.95 -1.97 19.09
C ALA A 171 -10.51 -3.44 18.94
N ALA A 172 -11.37 -4.31 18.41
CA ALA A 172 -11.06 -5.72 18.17
C ALA A 172 -9.99 -5.95 17.09
N LEU A 173 -9.62 -4.95 16.28
CA LEU A 173 -8.62 -5.06 15.23
C LEU A 173 -7.18 -5.09 15.76
N GLU A 174 -6.90 -4.55 16.95
CA GLU A 174 -5.53 -4.41 17.47
C GLU A 174 -4.71 -5.71 17.37
N PRO A 175 -5.18 -6.87 17.84
CA PRO A 175 -4.39 -8.11 17.76
C PRO A 175 -4.16 -8.58 16.32
N GLU A 176 -5.06 -8.30 15.38
CA GLU A 176 -4.90 -8.66 13.97
C GLU A 176 -3.87 -7.76 13.29
N LEU A 177 -3.93 -6.46 13.57
CA LEU A 177 -2.95 -5.48 13.12
C LEU A 177 -1.56 -5.79 13.66
N ALA A 178 -1.45 -6.14 14.94
CA ALA A 178 -0.18 -6.56 15.54
C ALA A 178 0.41 -7.79 14.83
N ARG A 179 -0.41 -8.80 14.54
CA ARG A 179 0.01 -9.97 13.76
C ARG A 179 0.41 -9.61 12.32
N ALA A 180 -0.26 -8.66 11.69
CA ALA A 180 0.11 -8.19 10.36
C ALA A 180 1.50 -7.53 10.36
N ILE A 181 1.78 -6.68 11.34
CA ILE A 181 3.10 -6.03 11.50
C ILE A 181 4.19 -7.08 11.78
N ASP A 182 3.92 -8.06 12.63
CA ASP A 182 4.86 -9.17 12.89
C ASP A 182 5.19 -9.96 11.61
N ARG A 183 4.18 -10.24 10.78
CA ARG A 183 4.39 -10.90 9.49
C ARG A 183 5.20 -10.07 8.49
N ILE A 184 5.08 -8.75 8.53
CA ILE A 184 5.96 -7.86 7.74
C ILE A 184 7.41 -8.04 8.21
N ARG A 185 7.66 -8.04 9.52
CA ARG A 185 9.01 -8.25 10.08
C ARG A 185 9.60 -9.61 9.73
N MET A 186 8.77 -10.66 9.72
CA MET A 186 9.25 -12.00 9.33
C MET A 186 9.70 -12.05 7.87
N ARG A 187 9.04 -11.31 6.96
CA ARG A 187 9.37 -11.26 5.52
C ARG A 187 10.47 -10.25 5.20
N SER A 188 10.54 -9.19 5.99
CA SER A 188 11.43 -8.06 5.78
C SER A 188 12.09 -7.67 7.12
N PRO A 189 13.06 -8.49 7.60
CA PRO A 189 13.60 -8.34 8.96
C PRO A 189 14.31 -7.00 9.20
N ARG A 190 14.78 -6.35 8.13
CA ARG A 190 15.46 -5.05 8.19
C ARG A 190 14.52 -3.87 8.03
N ALA A 191 13.25 -4.12 7.70
CA ALA A 191 12.33 -3.07 7.34
C ALA A 191 12.00 -2.15 8.53
N LYS A 192 12.04 -0.87 8.27
CA LYS A 192 11.51 0.19 9.10
C LYS A 192 10.05 0.39 8.73
N ILE A 193 9.15 0.25 9.70
CA ILE A 193 7.72 0.16 9.45
C ILE A 193 7.03 1.41 9.97
N ALA A 194 6.32 2.10 9.08
CA ALA A 194 5.40 3.19 9.38
C ALA A 194 3.95 2.71 9.27
N VAL A 195 3.22 2.69 10.37
CA VAL A 195 1.78 2.40 10.42
C VAL A 195 1.05 3.72 10.29
N VAL A 196 0.26 3.88 9.22
CA VAL A 196 -0.36 5.16 8.85
C VAL A 196 -1.82 5.16 9.29
N GLY A 197 -2.18 6.11 10.12
CA GLY A 197 -3.55 6.30 10.60
C GLY A 197 -4.45 6.95 9.55
N TYR A 198 -5.75 6.85 9.76
CA TYR A 198 -6.76 7.48 8.91
C TYR A 198 -6.95 8.96 9.28
N PRO A 199 -7.07 9.85 8.31
CA PRO A 199 -7.34 11.27 8.55
C PRO A 199 -8.76 11.49 9.08
N ARG A 200 -9.00 12.64 9.70
CA ARG A 200 -10.30 13.07 10.20
C ARG A 200 -11.29 13.25 9.05
N MET A 201 -12.43 12.55 9.12
CA MET A 201 -13.45 12.64 8.07
C MET A 201 -14.42 13.80 8.30
N LEU A 202 -14.81 14.06 9.56
CA LEU A 202 -15.80 15.04 9.96
C LEU A 202 -15.28 15.92 11.09
N PRO A 203 -15.75 17.18 11.19
CA PRO A 203 -15.44 18.04 12.32
C PRO A 203 -16.17 17.55 13.58
N PRO A 204 -15.75 17.92 14.78
CA PRO A 204 -16.44 17.58 16.01
C PRO A 204 -17.93 17.96 15.97
N GLY A 205 -18.81 16.97 16.15
CA GLY A 205 -20.26 17.14 16.13
C GLY A 205 -20.84 17.60 14.78
N GLY A 206 -20.14 17.36 13.66
CA GLY A 206 -20.62 17.68 12.30
C GLY A 206 -20.83 19.17 12.03
N ARG A 207 -20.19 20.05 12.79
CA ARG A 207 -20.38 21.50 12.64
C ARG A 207 -19.85 21.99 11.29
N GLY A 208 -20.66 22.79 10.57
CA GLY A 208 -20.28 23.36 9.28
C GLY A 208 -20.47 22.41 8.09
N CYS A 209 -20.98 21.19 8.32
CA CYS A 209 -21.29 20.28 7.24
C CYS A 209 -22.52 20.75 6.43
N GLY A 210 -22.36 20.84 5.12
CA GLY A 210 -23.43 21.15 4.19
C GLY A 210 -24.23 19.90 3.79
N ARG A 211 -25.21 20.10 2.89
CA ARG A 211 -26.07 19.01 2.36
C ARG A 211 -25.30 17.93 1.61
N ASN A 212 -24.14 18.28 1.06
CA ASN A 212 -23.25 17.35 0.35
C ASN A 212 -22.61 16.28 1.26
N VAL A 213 -22.60 16.50 2.57
CA VAL A 213 -22.20 15.52 3.57
C VAL A 213 -23.42 14.90 4.29
N GLY A 214 -24.43 15.73 4.60
CA GLY A 214 -25.74 15.27 5.09
C GLY A 214 -25.71 14.55 6.46
N VAL A 215 -24.74 14.88 7.32
CA VAL A 215 -24.56 14.20 8.61
C VAL A 215 -25.25 14.93 9.76
N SER A 216 -25.94 14.20 10.62
CA SER A 216 -26.47 14.72 11.88
C SER A 216 -25.37 14.88 12.94
N ARG A 217 -25.63 15.65 13.98
CA ARG A 217 -24.70 15.76 15.13
C ARG A 217 -24.46 14.42 15.83
N ALA A 218 -25.51 13.63 15.99
CA ALA A 218 -25.44 12.31 16.61
C ALA A 218 -24.57 11.37 15.77
N ASP A 219 -24.82 11.33 14.47
CA ASP A 219 -24.07 10.50 13.52
C ASP A 219 -22.60 10.91 13.43
N ALA A 220 -22.33 12.23 13.37
CA ALA A 220 -20.94 12.72 13.37
C ALA A 220 -20.19 12.31 14.65
N THR A 221 -20.86 12.27 15.79
CA THR A 221 -20.26 11.81 17.06
C THR A 221 -19.92 10.33 17.02
N VAL A 222 -20.82 9.50 16.48
CA VAL A 222 -20.60 8.06 16.32
C VAL A 222 -19.45 7.78 15.34
N ILE A 223 -19.45 8.44 14.17
CA ILE A 223 -18.41 8.29 13.14
C ILE A 223 -17.03 8.71 13.65
N ASN A 224 -16.95 9.87 14.34
CA ASN A 224 -15.69 10.33 14.90
C ASN A 224 -15.18 9.38 16.00
N GLY A 225 -16.07 8.86 16.87
CA GLY A 225 -15.69 7.87 17.88
C GLY A 225 -15.16 6.57 17.28
N TRP A 226 -15.79 6.09 16.21
CA TRP A 226 -15.34 4.94 15.45
C TRP A 226 -13.96 5.16 14.84
N LEU A 227 -13.73 6.29 14.16
CA LEU A 227 -12.46 6.60 13.51
C LEU A 227 -11.31 6.77 14.51
N VAL A 228 -11.60 7.38 15.68
CA VAL A 228 -10.65 7.47 16.80
C VAL A 228 -10.28 6.07 17.31
N ALA A 229 -11.27 5.15 17.42
CA ALA A 229 -11.02 3.78 17.87
C ALA A 229 -10.14 3.00 16.88
N ILE A 230 -10.34 3.15 15.56
CA ILE A 230 -9.46 2.55 14.54
C ILE A 230 -8.03 3.07 14.68
N ASN A 231 -7.86 4.38 14.77
CA ASN A 231 -6.54 4.99 14.91
C ASN A 231 -5.86 4.59 16.23
N SER A 232 -6.64 4.40 17.30
CA SER A 232 -6.12 3.86 18.56
C SER A 232 -5.62 2.43 18.42
N ALA A 233 -6.38 1.55 17.74
CA ALA A 233 -5.96 0.17 17.48
C ALA A 233 -4.68 0.11 16.63
N LEU A 234 -4.58 0.94 15.58
CA LEU A 234 -3.38 1.05 14.74
C LEU A 234 -2.17 1.54 15.56
N ARG A 235 -2.36 2.57 16.37
CA ARG A 235 -1.31 3.13 17.25
C ARG A 235 -0.81 2.09 18.26
N SER A 236 -1.74 1.39 18.93
CA SER A 236 -1.40 0.34 19.91
C SER A 236 -0.67 -0.82 19.25
N ALA A 237 -1.17 -1.31 18.11
CA ALA A 237 -0.50 -2.37 17.35
C ALA A 237 0.91 -1.97 16.92
N ALA A 238 1.09 -0.74 16.42
CA ALA A 238 2.39 -0.20 16.05
C ALA A 238 3.35 -0.18 17.25
N ALA A 239 2.91 0.37 18.38
CA ALA A 239 3.72 0.47 19.60
C ALA A 239 4.11 -0.92 20.12
N ASN A 240 3.17 -1.86 20.17
CA ASN A 240 3.40 -3.23 20.65
C ASN A 240 4.39 -4.00 19.76
N GLN A 241 4.50 -3.63 18.49
CA GLN A 241 5.39 -4.23 17.51
C GLN A 241 6.64 -3.37 17.21
N GLY A 242 6.89 -2.28 17.95
CA GLY A 242 8.04 -1.40 17.72
C GLY A 242 8.06 -0.78 16.32
N ALA A 243 6.89 -0.52 15.75
CA ALA A 243 6.70 0.26 14.52
C ALA A 243 6.35 1.71 14.85
N THR A 244 6.58 2.62 13.89
CA THR A 244 6.23 4.04 14.06
C THR A 244 4.80 4.28 13.61
N PHE A 245 4.00 4.93 14.45
CA PHE A 245 2.66 5.38 14.06
C PHE A 245 2.72 6.79 13.46
N VAL A 246 2.12 6.97 12.29
CA VAL A 246 1.97 8.26 11.59
C VAL A 246 0.55 8.76 11.82
N ASP A 247 0.39 9.80 12.61
CA ASP A 247 -0.91 10.34 13.01
C ASP A 247 -1.47 11.32 11.98
N LEU A 248 -2.24 10.80 11.02
CA LEU A 248 -2.94 11.66 10.07
C LEU A 248 -4.22 12.27 10.65
N TYR A 249 -4.78 11.70 11.74
CA TYR A 249 -6.02 12.21 12.32
C TYR A 249 -5.84 13.61 12.92
N GLU A 250 -4.79 13.81 13.71
CA GLU A 250 -4.49 15.11 14.29
C GLU A 250 -3.99 16.11 13.23
N GLN A 251 -3.17 15.67 12.28
CA GLN A 251 -2.65 16.52 11.22
C GLN A 251 -3.72 17.03 10.26
N SER A 252 -4.84 16.33 10.13
CA SER A 252 -5.96 16.71 9.26
C SER A 252 -7.01 17.60 9.95
N GLU A 253 -6.73 18.11 11.14
CA GLU A 253 -7.65 19.06 11.78
C GLU A 253 -7.86 20.29 10.90
N GLY A 254 -9.12 20.65 10.66
CA GLY A 254 -9.48 21.76 9.78
C GLY A 254 -9.54 21.39 8.28
N HIS A 255 -9.30 20.13 7.90
CA HIS A 255 -9.30 19.66 6.51
C HIS A 255 -10.31 18.54 6.24
N ASP A 256 -11.34 18.44 7.06
CA ASP A 256 -12.41 17.42 6.94
C ASP A 256 -13.33 17.64 5.72
N ALA A 257 -14.21 16.67 5.46
CA ALA A 257 -15.13 16.68 4.30
C ALA A 257 -16.14 17.84 4.30
N CYS A 258 -16.32 18.56 5.41
CA CYS A 258 -17.23 19.69 5.54
C CYS A 258 -16.59 21.03 5.16
N LYS A 259 -15.29 21.03 4.89
CA LYS A 259 -14.55 22.21 4.44
C LYS A 259 -14.78 22.54 2.96
N PRO A 260 -14.60 23.79 2.56
CA PRO A 260 -14.66 24.19 1.16
C PRO A 260 -13.62 23.43 0.31
N ARG A 261 -13.89 23.37 -1.00
CA ARG A 261 -12.90 22.95 -1.99
C ARG A 261 -11.62 23.78 -1.86
N GLY A 262 -10.47 23.12 -1.87
CA GLY A 262 -9.16 23.75 -1.70
C GLY A 262 -8.67 23.77 -0.23
N GLU A 263 -9.57 23.59 0.76
CA GLU A 263 -9.19 23.43 2.16
C GLU A 263 -9.32 21.99 2.63
N ARG A 264 -10.31 21.24 2.08
CA ARG A 264 -10.58 19.86 2.47
C ARG A 264 -9.54 18.91 1.92
N TRP A 265 -9.18 17.90 2.71
CA TRP A 265 -8.39 16.74 2.32
C TRP A 265 -9.24 15.50 2.07
N ILE A 266 -10.46 15.49 2.56
CA ILE A 266 -11.43 14.39 2.41
C ILE A 266 -12.59 14.88 1.53
N GLU A 267 -12.94 14.07 0.53
CA GLU A 267 -14.07 14.39 -0.32
C GLU A 267 -15.41 14.20 0.41
N PRO A 268 -16.41 15.04 0.14
CA PRO A 268 -17.77 14.88 0.68
C PRO A 268 -18.51 13.72 0.00
N GLY A 269 -19.76 13.47 0.42
CA GLY A 269 -20.62 12.45 -0.16
C GLY A 269 -21.05 12.74 -1.61
N SER A 270 -21.06 14.03 -2.00
CA SER A 270 -21.38 14.48 -3.36
C SER A 270 -20.61 15.74 -3.71
N GLY A 271 -20.42 16.01 -5.00
CA GLY A 271 -19.60 17.13 -5.47
C GLY A 271 -18.12 16.92 -5.19
N THR A 272 -17.65 15.70 -5.42
CA THR A 272 -16.25 15.30 -5.29
C THR A 272 -15.38 15.91 -6.37
N ASP A 273 -14.08 16.00 -6.11
CA ASP A 273 -13.08 16.55 -7.00
C ASP A 273 -11.93 15.54 -7.20
N GLY A 274 -12.17 14.54 -8.02
CA GLY A 274 -11.17 13.57 -8.42
C GLY A 274 -11.11 12.29 -7.59
N ALA A 275 -11.25 12.36 -6.26
CA ALA A 275 -11.28 11.16 -5.41
C ALA A 275 -12.72 10.65 -5.19
N ASP A 276 -12.84 9.44 -4.69
CA ASP A 276 -14.13 8.88 -4.28
C ASP A 276 -14.68 9.60 -3.04
N SER A 277 -16.03 9.54 -2.88
CA SER A 277 -16.69 10.10 -1.70
C SER A 277 -16.08 9.56 -0.41
N PHE A 278 -15.84 10.46 0.55
CA PHE A 278 -15.27 10.17 1.86
C PHE A 278 -13.88 9.54 1.86
N HIS A 279 -13.13 9.73 0.76
CA HIS A 279 -11.72 9.35 0.63
C HIS A 279 -10.83 10.59 0.54
N PRO A 280 -9.52 10.43 0.85
CA PRO A 280 -8.56 11.50 0.66
C PRO A 280 -8.44 11.90 -0.80
N ASN A 281 -8.52 13.21 -1.07
CA ASN A 281 -8.24 13.80 -2.38
C ASN A 281 -6.73 14.01 -2.58
N GLU A 282 -6.32 14.64 -3.68
CA GLU A 282 -4.91 14.89 -3.98
C GLU A 282 -4.20 15.63 -2.83
N ALA A 283 -4.83 16.68 -2.26
CA ALA A 283 -4.26 17.42 -1.14
C ALA A 283 -4.10 16.55 0.12
N GLY A 284 -5.06 15.65 0.37
CA GLY A 284 -4.98 14.65 1.45
C GLY A 284 -3.87 13.63 1.21
N GLN A 285 -3.68 13.19 -0.04
CA GLN A 285 -2.58 12.29 -0.42
C GLN A 285 -1.21 12.97 -0.27
N GLU A 286 -1.08 14.24 -0.67
CA GLU A 286 0.14 15.01 -0.48
C GLU A 286 0.47 15.22 1.01
N ALA A 287 -0.53 15.50 1.83
CA ALA A 287 -0.34 15.63 3.27
C ALA A 287 0.12 14.31 3.90
N ALA A 288 -0.51 13.19 3.53
CA ALA A 288 -0.09 11.87 3.95
C ALA A 288 1.35 11.55 3.51
N ALA A 289 1.71 11.91 2.27
CA ALA A 289 3.06 11.71 1.75
C ALA A 289 4.11 12.43 2.60
N ARG A 290 3.92 13.72 2.88
CA ARG A 290 4.84 14.50 3.75
C ARG A 290 4.99 13.87 5.13
N ALA A 291 3.89 13.44 5.74
CA ALA A 291 3.91 12.82 7.05
C ALA A 291 4.65 11.47 7.06
N VAL A 292 4.39 10.64 6.05
CA VAL A 292 5.04 9.32 5.91
C VAL A 292 6.52 9.48 5.56
N ALA A 293 6.87 10.37 4.62
CA ALA A 293 8.25 10.63 4.26
C ALA A 293 9.05 11.09 5.49
N GLY A 294 8.56 12.08 6.23
CA GLY A 294 9.22 12.55 7.45
C GLY A 294 9.38 11.46 8.52
N ALA A 295 8.40 10.55 8.64
CA ALA A 295 8.51 9.41 9.56
C ALA A 295 9.58 8.40 9.10
N LEU A 296 9.67 8.09 7.81
CA LEU A 296 10.67 7.18 7.26
C LEU A 296 12.09 7.78 7.33
N GLU A 297 12.25 9.07 7.08
CA GLU A 297 13.51 9.79 7.27
C GLU A 297 13.99 9.75 8.74
N ALA A 298 13.09 10.04 9.68
CA ALA A 298 13.39 9.95 11.10
C ALA A 298 13.85 8.54 11.53
N LEU A 299 13.27 7.51 10.94
CA LEU A 299 13.68 6.12 11.16
C LEU A 299 15.04 5.79 10.52
N SER A 300 15.49 6.56 9.52
CA SER A 300 16.78 6.32 8.86
C SER A 300 17.96 6.78 9.72
N GLY A 301 17.73 7.62 10.73
CA GLY A 301 18.77 8.25 11.54
C GLY A 301 19.44 9.43 10.81
N PRO A 302 20.24 10.23 11.49
CA PRO A 302 21.08 11.22 10.80
C PRO A 302 21.91 10.47 9.77
N SER A 303 21.97 10.98 8.54
CA SER A 303 22.66 10.39 7.38
C SER A 303 24.09 10.01 7.77
N GLY A 304 24.25 8.79 8.29
CA GLY A 304 25.54 8.22 8.57
C GLY A 304 26.18 7.90 7.24
N GLU A 305 27.16 8.71 6.87
CA GLU A 305 28.29 8.40 5.99
C GLU A 305 28.05 7.19 5.04
N LEU A 306 27.56 7.49 3.86
CA LEU A 306 27.92 6.66 2.69
C LEU A 306 29.45 6.72 2.63
N GLY A 307 30.08 5.62 3.11
CA GLY A 307 31.50 5.48 3.26
C GLY A 307 32.22 5.87 1.97
N SER A 308 32.81 7.04 1.96
CA SER A 308 33.96 7.35 1.15
C SER A 308 35.11 6.49 1.68
N SER A 309 35.28 5.30 1.08
CA SER A 309 36.50 4.51 1.27
C SER A 309 37.70 5.39 0.90
N PRO A 310 38.65 5.65 1.81
CA PRO A 310 39.84 6.40 1.43
C PRO A 310 40.60 5.57 0.43
N ALA A 311 40.80 6.09 -0.79
CA ALA A 311 41.74 5.58 -1.73
C ALA A 311 43.13 5.58 -1.07
N THR A 312 43.61 4.44 -0.64
CA THR A 312 44.98 4.25 -0.17
C THR A 312 45.88 4.50 -1.38
N GLY A 313 46.44 5.69 -1.43
CA GLY A 313 47.55 6.02 -2.32
C GLY A 313 48.72 5.13 -2.00
N ALA A 314 49.05 4.24 -2.92
CA ALA A 314 50.34 3.57 -2.94
C ALA A 314 51.32 4.49 -3.68
N THR A 315 52.19 5.16 -2.94
CA THR A 315 53.44 5.74 -3.41
C THR A 315 54.51 4.65 -3.40
N ARG A 316 55.11 4.45 -4.56
CA ARG A 316 56.30 3.71 -4.96
C ARG A 316 56.07 2.31 -5.45
#